data_b7e974681b40d1966d356f630310cc18
#
_entry.id   b7e974681b40d1966d356f630310cc18
#
_cell.length_a   1.000
_cell.length_b   1.000
_cell.length_c   1.000
_cell.angle_alpha   90.00
_cell.angle_beta   90.00
_cell.angle_gamma   90.00
#
_symmetry.space_group_name_H-M   'P 1'
#
loop_
_entity.id
_entity.type
_entity.pdbx_description
1 polymer ?
#
loop_
_entity_poly.entity_id
_entity_poly.type
_entity_poly.pdbx_seq_one_letter_code
_entity_poly.pdbx_strand_id
1 'polypeptide(L)'
;MTLTTLETKSYQLSRWDLSELLPKTTPEVVASRIAALEAEVATFEARRASLEPGMDPGLFLAAVRQYEAILQGMNEISGFASLWFYEDTGNTEALTFQNRVRQLTTAAFNRILFWSLWWKDLDDAEAAALLPADPTDPGTADYRHFLLDLRRMKPYSLDERSEQIINIKDDNGISAVTTLYSMLTNRLEFTLAVDGEEKRLTRDALLAYAFSPRADLREATYHELYRAYEAEAPVLGQIYVNRVRDWYNECVGLRGYRSPIAVRNIDNDVPDSAVSALLEVTRANTPLFQRYFRLKAGWLGMERLRRYDIYAPLAASDRAVPYGEAVQQVLDTFHDFHPLFARQAERVFAEGHIDSELRRGKRSGAFCSTVAPRFTPWVLVNYAGKVRDVATLAHELGHAVHSMLAERHSYLTQHSSLPLAETASVFGEMLMTDRLLRDERDPLTRREILATAVDDVYATVLRQSYFVLFETEAHAAILAGKSMEDLN
;
A
#
# COMPACT_ATOMS: atom_id res chain seq x y z
N MET A 1 -33.27 -24.22 -4.33
CA MET A 1 -32.97 -22.81 -4.09
C MET A 1 -32.66 -22.20 -5.43
N THR A 2 -33.50 -21.33 -5.93
CA THR A 2 -33.42 -20.72 -7.26
C THR A 2 -32.20 -19.82 -7.26
N LEU A 3 -31.22 -20.08 -8.13
CA LEU A 3 -30.10 -19.19 -8.41
C LEU A 3 -30.67 -17.86 -8.94
N THR A 4 -30.67 -16.84 -8.10
CA THR A 4 -30.96 -15.48 -8.56
C THR A 4 -29.74 -15.05 -9.37
N THR A 5 -29.88 -15.07 -10.69
CA THR A 5 -28.90 -14.44 -11.60
C THR A 5 -28.76 -12.99 -11.18
N LEU A 6 -27.54 -12.57 -10.91
CA LEU A 6 -27.21 -11.14 -10.74
C LEU A 6 -27.70 -10.42 -12.00
N GLU A 7 -28.55 -9.41 -11.85
CA GLU A 7 -28.93 -8.53 -12.96
C GLU A 7 -27.64 -8.00 -13.59
N THR A 8 -27.55 -8.06 -14.91
CA THR A 8 -26.39 -7.56 -15.66
C THR A 8 -26.33 -6.04 -15.50
N LYS A 9 -25.67 -5.56 -14.46
CA LYS A 9 -25.42 -4.13 -14.26
C LYS A 9 -24.38 -3.67 -15.27
N SER A 10 -24.61 -2.53 -15.91
CA SER A 10 -23.64 -1.91 -16.81
C SER A 10 -22.63 -1.12 -16.02
N TYR A 11 -21.43 -1.69 -15.80
CA TYR A 11 -20.33 -0.98 -15.17
C TYR A 11 -19.57 -0.11 -16.19
N GLN A 12 -19.33 1.15 -15.84
CA GLN A 12 -18.59 2.11 -16.66
C GLN A 12 -17.33 2.56 -15.91
N LEU A 13 -16.30 2.97 -16.66
CA LEU A 13 -15.17 3.68 -16.07
C LEU A 13 -15.69 4.92 -15.30
N SER A 14 -15.18 5.14 -14.10
CA SER A 14 -15.68 6.18 -13.20
C SER A 14 -14.53 6.84 -12.44
N ARG A 15 -14.87 7.96 -11.83
CA ARG A 15 -14.13 8.55 -10.71
C ARG A 15 -14.85 8.23 -9.42
N TRP A 16 -14.12 8.19 -8.34
CA TRP A 16 -14.71 7.97 -7.02
C TRP A 16 -15.47 9.19 -6.48
N ASP A 17 -16.36 8.93 -5.55
CA ASP A 17 -17.03 9.95 -4.75
C ASP A 17 -16.35 10.01 -3.37
N LEU A 18 -15.90 11.19 -2.97
CA LEU A 18 -15.27 11.46 -1.68
C LEU A 18 -16.22 12.20 -0.69
N SER A 19 -17.47 12.39 -1.08
CA SER A 19 -18.42 13.22 -0.31
C SER A 19 -18.75 12.63 1.08
N GLU A 20 -18.59 11.32 1.27
CA GLU A 20 -18.74 10.69 2.59
C GLU A 20 -17.65 11.09 3.58
N LEU A 21 -16.43 11.34 3.10
CA LEU A 21 -15.32 11.82 3.94
C LEU A 21 -15.44 13.31 4.22
N LEU A 22 -15.72 14.08 3.18
CA LEU A 22 -15.92 15.52 3.28
C LEU A 22 -16.93 15.96 2.20
N PRO A 23 -18.17 16.33 2.60
CA PRO A 23 -19.26 16.56 1.64
C PRO A 23 -19.03 17.77 0.72
N LYS A 24 -18.18 18.71 1.12
CA LYS A 24 -17.76 19.87 0.33
C LYS A 24 -16.40 20.37 0.79
N THR A 25 -15.62 20.88 -0.14
CA THR A 25 -14.32 21.53 0.14
C THR A 25 -14.44 23.03 0.43
N THR A 26 -15.65 23.52 0.75
CA THR A 26 -15.81 24.94 1.08
C THR A 26 -15.05 25.28 2.36
N PRO A 27 -14.47 26.51 2.44
CA PRO A 27 -13.70 26.93 3.62
C PRO A 27 -14.43 26.73 4.94
N GLU A 28 -15.75 26.91 4.97
CA GLU A 28 -16.58 26.78 6.17
C GLU A 28 -16.67 25.32 6.63
N VAL A 29 -16.88 24.37 5.72
CA VAL A 29 -16.98 22.93 6.05
C VAL A 29 -15.63 22.41 6.53
N VAL A 30 -14.56 22.77 5.85
CA VAL A 30 -13.18 22.42 6.26
C VAL A 30 -12.84 23.02 7.62
N ALA A 31 -13.13 24.30 7.83
CA ALA A 31 -12.88 24.98 9.12
C ALA A 31 -13.66 24.34 10.27
N SER A 32 -14.93 23.99 10.04
CA SER A 32 -15.77 23.32 11.03
C SER A 32 -15.21 21.94 11.40
N ARG A 33 -14.77 21.15 10.42
CA ARG A 33 -14.16 19.83 10.67
C ARG A 33 -12.85 19.92 11.46
N ILE A 34 -12.00 20.89 11.11
CA ILE A 34 -10.76 21.17 11.82
C ILE A 34 -11.05 21.64 13.25
N ALA A 35 -11.99 22.55 13.45
CA ALA A 35 -12.36 23.04 14.78
C ALA A 35 -12.92 21.94 15.68
N ALA A 36 -13.70 21.00 15.13
CA ALA A 36 -14.20 19.85 15.88
C ALA A 36 -13.03 18.95 16.34
N LEU A 37 -12.09 18.61 15.45
CA LEU A 37 -10.92 17.82 15.80
C LEU A 37 -10.05 18.52 16.86
N GLU A 38 -9.83 19.83 16.73
CA GLU A 38 -9.07 20.62 17.70
C GLU A 38 -9.73 20.63 19.08
N ALA A 39 -11.06 20.70 19.16
CA ALA A 39 -11.80 20.64 20.41
C ALA A 39 -11.67 19.27 21.10
N GLU A 40 -11.71 18.18 20.33
CA GLU A 40 -11.51 16.81 20.83
C GLU A 40 -10.06 16.63 21.34
N VAL A 41 -9.08 17.10 20.60
CA VAL A 41 -7.65 17.09 21.00
C VAL A 41 -7.45 17.88 22.29
N ALA A 42 -8.00 19.09 22.40
CA ALA A 42 -7.90 19.92 23.61
C ALA A 42 -8.55 19.25 24.84
N THR A 43 -9.70 18.61 24.64
CA THR A 43 -10.38 17.85 25.70
C THR A 43 -9.56 16.64 26.14
N PHE A 44 -8.91 15.95 25.20
CA PHE A 44 -8.03 14.82 25.52
C PHE A 44 -6.75 15.26 26.21
N GLU A 45 -6.15 16.35 25.75
CA GLU A 45 -4.94 16.93 26.37
C GLU A 45 -5.17 17.28 27.84
N ALA A 46 -6.36 17.77 28.21
CA ALA A 46 -6.72 18.05 29.58
C ALA A 46 -6.71 16.80 30.50
N ARG A 47 -6.85 15.58 29.94
CA ARG A 47 -6.74 14.33 30.70
C ARG A 47 -5.35 14.05 31.25
N ARG A 48 -4.33 14.70 30.73
CA ARG A 48 -2.93 14.54 31.22
C ARG A 48 -2.84 14.64 32.75
N ALA A 49 -3.58 15.57 33.34
CA ALA A 49 -3.59 15.80 34.79
C ALA A 49 -4.24 14.67 35.62
N SER A 50 -5.00 13.81 34.99
CA SER A 50 -5.73 12.70 35.63
C SER A 50 -5.12 11.32 35.37
N LEU A 51 -4.01 11.25 34.63
CA LEU A 51 -3.32 9.98 34.36
C LEU A 51 -2.49 9.56 35.59
N GLU A 52 -2.90 8.47 36.21
CA GLU A 52 -2.15 7.85 37.31
C GLU A 52 -2.26 6.32 37.23
N PRO A 53 -1.27 5.55 37.70
CA PRO A 53 -1.27 4.10 37.60
C PRO A 53 -2.49 3.41 38.25
N GLY A 54 -3.02 4.00 39.31
CA GLY A 54 -4.16 3.49 40.07
C GLY A 54 -5.52 4.02 39.62
N MET A 55 -5.62 4.66 38.44
CA MET A 55 -6.89 5.19 37.95
C MET A 55 -7.92 4.10 37.72
N ASP A 56 -9.20 4.47 37.74
CA ASP A 56 -10.31 3.56 37.46
C ASP A 56 -10.21 2.99 36.03
N PRO A 57 -10.28 1.64 35.85
CA PRO A 57 -10.21 1.02 34.51
C PRO A 57 -11.28 1.49 33.53
N GLY A 58 -12.47 1.88 34.01
CA GLY A 58 -13.51 2.42 33.16
C GLY A 58 -13.18 3.82 32.64
N LEU A 59 -12.56 4.67 33.48
CA LEU A 59 -12.04 5.97 33.07
C LEU A 59 -10.86 5.81 32.09
N PHE A 60 -10.00 4.83 32.32
CA PHE A 60 -8.94 4.49 31.38
C PHE A 60 -9.48 4.06 30.02
N LEU A 61 -10.45 3.13 29.98
CA LEU A 61 -11.09 2.69 28.75
C LEU A 61 -11.81 3.82 28.02
N ALA A 62 -12.42 4.77 28.76
CA ALA A 62 -13.00 5.97 28.17
C ALA A 62 -11.92 6.87 27.51
N ALA A 63 -10.71 6.93 28.07
CA ALA A 63 -9.59 7.62 27.43
C ALA A 63 -9.11 6.90 26.17
N VAL A 64 -9.04 5.55 26.14
CA VAL A 64 -8.72 4.75 24.95
C VAL A 64 -9.71 5.04 23.82
N ARG A 65 -11.01 5.04 24.12
CA ARG A 65 -12.06 5.33 23.12
C ARG A 65 -11.98 6.76 22.58
N GLN A 66 -11.64 7.71 23.42
CA GLN A 66 -11.44 9.10 22.96
C GLN A 66 -10.16 9.23 22.11
N TYR A 67 -9.08 8.54 22.47
CA TYR A 67 -7.88 8.46 21.66
C TYR A 67 -8.16 7.86 20.28
N GLU A 68 -8.90 6.76 20.22
CA GLU A 68 -9.40 6.16 18.99
C GLU A 68 -10.17 7.14 18.12
N ALA A 69 -11.15 7.84 18.68
CA ALA A 69 -11.98 8.80 17.94
C ALA A 69 -11.14 9.94 17.32
N ILE A 70 -10.13 10.43 18.05
CA ILE A 70 -9.22 11.46 17.54
C ILE A 70 -8.37 10.92 16.39
N LEU A 71 -7.76 9.74 16.54
CA LEU A 71 -6.96 9.13 15.48
C LEU A 71 -7.79 8.84 14.23
N GLN A 72 -9.01 8.33 14.40
CA GLN A 72 -9.94 8.12 13.31
C GLN A 72 -10.31 9.44 12.63
N GLY A 73 -10.63 10.49 13.39
CA GLY A 73 -10.94 11.81 12.84
C GLY A 73 -9.78 12.43 12.06
N MET A 74 -8.54 12.25 12.55
CA MET A 74 -7.32 12.65 11.81
C MET A 74 -7.16 11.86 10.51
N ASN A 75 -7.42 10.55 10.54
CA ASN A 75 -7.29 9.71 9.36
C ASN A 75 -8.38 9.99 8.31
N GLU A 76 -9.59 10.32 8.72
CA GLU A 76 -10.67 10.69 7.79
C GLU A 76 -10.33 11.95 6.99
N ILE A 77 -9.84 13.00 7.62
CA ILE A 77 -9.45 14.23 6.90
C ILE A 77 -8.16 14.01 6.07
N SER A 78 -7.22 13.21 6.55
CA SER A 78 -6.00 12.84 5.82
C SER A 78 -6.31 11.97 4.62
N GLY A 79 -7.24 11.01 4.77
CA GLY A 79 -7.74 10.16 3.70
C GLY A 79 -8.37 10.98 2.58
N PHE A 80 -9.30 11.88 2.93
CA PHE A 80 -9.87 12.79 1.95
C PHE A 80 -8.80 13.60 1.21
N ALA A 81 -7.87 14.24 1.94
CA ALA A 81 -6.84 15.06 1.36
C ALA A 81 -5.93 14.28 0.40
N SER A 82 -5.57 13.05 0.76
CA SER A 82 -4.74 12.18 -0.05
C SER A 82 -5.46 11.67 -1.29
N LEU A 83 -6.71 11.20 -1.15
CA LEU A 83 -7.51 10.70 -2.27
C LEU A 83 -7.81 11.82 -3.25
N TRP A 84 -8.15 13.03 -2.79
CA TRP A 84 -8.34 14.19 -3.66
C TRP A 84 -7.06 14.55 -4.46
N PHE A 85 -5.90 14.53 -3.81
CA PHE A 85 -4.62 14.75 -4.49
C PHE A 85 -4.30 13.63 -5.51
N TYR A 86 -4.67 12.38 -5.22
CA TYR A 86 -4.39 11.25 -6.13
C TYR A 86 -5.27 11.23 -7.38
N GLU A 87 -6.40 11.90 -7.37
CA GLU A 87 -7.21 12.11 -8.58
C GLU A 87 -6.45 12.90 -9.65
N ASP A 88 -5.70 13.90 -9.23
CA ASP A 88 -4.86 14.73 -10.09
C ASP A 88 -3.69 15.32 -9.27
N THR A 89 -2.53 14.72 -9.41
CA THR A 89 -1.30 15.15 -8.72
C THR A 89 -0.77 16.50 -9.21
N GLY A 90 -1.33 17.03 -10.31
CA GLY A 90 -1.09 18.39 -10.81
C GLY A 90 -2.00 19.44 -10.16
N ASN A 91 -3.00 19.04 -9.39
CA ASN A 91 -3.93 19.95 -8.72
C ASN A 91 -3.24 20.62 -7.52
N THR A 92 -2.89 21.90 -7.68
CA THR A 92 -2.18 22.68 -6.66
C THR A 92 -3.04 22.99 -5.43
N GLU A 93 -4.37 23.04 -5.57
CA GLU A 93 -5.30 23.24 -4.45
C GLU A 93 -5.32 21.98 -3.57
N ALA A 94 -5.47 20.80 -4.18
CA ALA A 94 -5.44 19.53 -3.48
C ALA A 94 -4.10 19.30 -2.77
N LEU A 95 -2.97 19.62 -3.41
CA LEU A 95 -1.65 19.56 -2.81
C LEU A 95 -1.51 20.51 -1.61
N THR A 96 -1.99 21.74 -1.76
CA THR A 96 -1.96 22.74 -0.68
C THR A 96 -2.81 22.29 0.51
N PHE A 97 -3.98 21.74 0.22
CA PHE A 97 -4.86 21.18 1.25
C PHE A 97 -4.22 19.98 1.96
N GLN A 98 -3.64 19.05 1.21
CA GLN A 98 -2.94 17.89 1.77
C GLN A 98 -1.79 18.31 2.70
N ASN A 99 -0.97 19.28 2.28
CA ASN A 99 0.11 19.80 3.11
C ASN A 99 -0.40 20.45 4.41
N ARG A 100 -1.51 21.21 4.33
CA ARG A 100 -2.14 21.82 5.50
C ARG A 100 -2.69 20.76 6.45
N VAL A 101 -3.36 19.74 5.94
CA VAL A 101 -3.90 18.63 6.75
C VAL A 101 -2.76 17.88 7.44
N ARG A 102 -1.68 17.59 6.73
CA ARG A 102 -0.51 16.91 7.31
C ARG A 102 0.08 17.71 8.49
N GLN A 103 0.30 19.01 8.34
CA GLN A 103 0.79 19.86 9.43
C GLN A 103 -0.18 19.87 10.63
N LEU A 104 -1.48 19.95 10.37
CA LEU A 104 -2.51 19.89 11.39
C LEU A 104 -2.47 18.58 12.18
N THR A 105 -2.45 17.46 11.48
CA THR A 105 -2.47 16.13 12.10
C THR A 105 -1.18 15.82 12.85
N THR A 106 -0.02 16.27 12.36
CA THR A 106 1.24 16.18 13.10
C THR A 106 1.18 17.00 14.39
N ALA A 107 0.67 18.23 14.34
CA ALA A 107 0.53 19.07 15.52
C ALA A 107 -0.47 18.46 16.52
N ALA A 108 -1.60 17.96 16.05
CA ALA A 108 -2.63 17.31 16.88
C ALA A 108 -2.06 16.03 17.54
N PHE A 109 -1.37 15.19 16.78
CA PHE A 109 -0.76 13.97 17.29
C PHE A 109 0.27 14.27 18.39
N ASN A 110 1.12 15.28 18.20
CA ASN A 110 2.12 15.69 19.19
C ASN A 110 1.48 16.12 20.52
N ARG A 111 0.23 16.62 20.53
CA ARG A 111 -0.49 17.02 21.75
C ARG A 111 -1.08 15.84 22.49
N ILE A 112 -1.41 14.75 21.81
CA ILE A 112 -1.99 13.54 22.41
C ILE A 112 -0.96 12.43 22.67
N LEU A 113 0.27 12.58 22.17
CA LEU A 113 1.35 11.60 22.26
C LEU A 113 1.67 11.18 23.70
N PHE A 114 1.56 12.10 24.65
CA PHE A 114 1.83 11.87 26.08
C PHE A 114 1.09 10.63 26.62
N TRP A 115 -0.13 10.36 26.14
CA TRP A 115 -0.94 9.24 26.62
C TRP A 115 -0.33 7.89 26.25
N SER A 116 0.07 7.72 25.00
CA SER A 116 0.70 6.47 24.55
C SER A 116 2.07 6.24 25.20
N LEU A 117 2.83 7.32 25.48
CA LEU A 117 4.10 7.24 26.19
C LEU A 117 3.86 6.89 27.66
N TRP A 118 2.92 7.54 28.34
CA TRP A 118 2.55 7.21 29.69
C TRP A 118 2.10 5.74 29.83
N TRP A 119 1.23 5.25 28.92
CA TRP A 119 0.80 3.86 28.89
C TRP A 119 1.98 2.88 28.75
N LYS A 120 2.92 3.19 27.87
CA LYS A 120 4.12 2.38 27.66
C LYS A 120 5.05 2.41 28.88
N ASP A 121 5.09 3.52 29.62
CA ASP A 121 5.98 3.69 30.76
C ASP A 121 5.53 2.94 32.01
N LEU A 122 4.24 2.68 32.18
CA LEU A 122 3.72 1.88 33.29
C LEU A 122 4.48 0.55 33.44
N ASP A 123 4.62 0.09 34.68
CA ASP A 123 5.11 -1.26 34.92
C ASP A 123 4.08 -2.33 34.50
N ASP A 124 4.46 -3.60 34.49
CA ASP A 124 3.60 -4.67 33.98
C ASP A 124 2.41 -4.95 34.90
N ALA A 125 2.54 -4.74 36.20
CA ALA A 125 1.46 -4.92 37.16
C ALA A 125 0.43 -3.79 37.06
N GLU A 126 0.91 -2.55 36.99
CA GLU A 126 0.10 -1.34 36.76
C GLU A 126 -0.70 -1.43 35.46
N ALA A 127 0.00 -1.78 34.37
CA ALA A 127 -0.64 -1.96 33.07
C ALA A 127 -1.67 -3.11 33.09
N ALA A 128 -1.36 -4.22 33.73
CA ALA A 128 -2.28 -5.36 33.83
C ALA A 128 -3.58 -5.00 34.58
N ALA A 129 -3.50 -4.12 35.57
CA ALA A 129 -4.67 -3.65 36.33
C ALA A 129 -5.63 -2.77 35.49
N LEU A 130 -5.13 -2.09 34.48
CA LEU A 130 -5.91 -1.23 33.59
C LEU A 130 -6.42 -1.94 32.33
N LEU A 131 -5.84 -3.07 31.95
CA LEU A 131 -6.28 -3.82 30.78
C LEU A 131 -7.70 -4.37 30.95
N PRO A 132 -8.53 -4.38 29.88
CA PRO A 132 -9.79 -5.13 29.88
C PRO A 132 -9.58 -6.55 30.34
N ALA A 133 -10.38 -6.97 31.34
CA ALA A 133 -10.14 -8.24 32.03
C ALA A 133 -10.42 -9.47 31.16
N ASP A 134 -11.49 -9.40 30.33
CA ASP A 134 -11.87 -10.50 29.43
C ASP A 134 -11.27 -10.27 28.03
N PRO A 135 -10.29 -11.10 27.61
CA PRO A 135 -9.70 -10.99 26.28
C PRO A 135 -10.64 -11.43 25.15
N THR A 136 -11.80 -12.01 25.47
CA THR A 136 -12.79 -12.49 24.51
C THR A 136 -14.03 -11.62 24.42
N ASP A 137 -14.16 -10.61 25.27
CA ASP A 137 -15.28 -9.65 25.22
C ASP A 137 -15.22 -8.84 23.91
N PRO A 138 -16.21 -9.00 23.01
CA PRO A 138 -16.19 -8.29 21.71
C PRO A 138 -16.16 -6.78 21.83
N GLY A 139 -16.59 -6.21 22.96
CA GLY A 139 -16.61 -4.77 23.21
C GLY A 139 -15.25 -4.18 23.62
N THR A 140 -14.29 -5.01 24.03
CA THR A 140 -13.02 -4.55 24.60
C THR A 140 -11.81 -5.36 24.16
N ALA A 141 -11.98 -6.51 23.50
CA ALA A 141 -10.87 -7.38 23.05
C ALA A 141 -9.89 -6.63 22.14
N ASP A 142 -10.40 -5.82 21.22
CA ASP A 142 -9.58 -5.02 20.30
C ASP A 142 -8.74 -3.99 21.04
N TYR A 143 -9.31 -3.31 22.04
CA TYR A 143 -8.57 -2.36 22.87
C TYR A 143 -7.48 -3.06 23.68
N ARG A 144 -7.77 -4.23 24.22
CA ARG A 144 -6.76 -5.02 24.91
C ARG A 144 -5.60 -5.38 23.98
N HIS A 145 -5.89 -5.83 22.76
CA HIS A 145 -4.88 -6.17 21.77
C HIS A 145 -4.02 -4.94 21.42
N PHE A 146 -4.65 -3.83 21.06
CA PHE A 146 -3.97 -2.56 20.75
C PHE A 146 -3.04 -2.10 21.89
N LEU A 147 -3.53 -2.14 23.12
CA LEU A 147 -2.76 -1.72 24.30
C LEU A 147 -1.52 -2.59 24.54
N LEU A 148 -1.65 -3.91 24.35
CA LEU A 148 -0.52 -4.82 24.44
C LEU A 148 0.49 -4.60 23.29
N ASP A 149 0.00 -4.35 22.09
CA ASP A 149 0.84 -4.07 20.94
C ASP A 149 1.62 -2.76 21.10
N LEU A 150 0.99 -1.70 21.61
CA LEU A 150 1.70 -0.46 21.97
C LEU A 150 2.84 -0.71 22.94
N ARG A 151 2.66 -1.60 23.93
CA ARG A 151 3.74 -1.91 24.90
C ARG A 151 4.92 -2.65 24.30
N ARG A 152 4.74 -3.37 23.20
CA ARG A 152 5.86 -3.98 22.44
C ARG A 152 6.83 -2.92 21.94
N MET A 153 6.32 -1.71 21.68
CA MET A 153 7.11 -0.59 21.21
C MET A 153 7.82 0.19 22.33
N LYS A 154 7.59 -0.17 23.63
CA LYS A 154 8.23 0.48 24.78
C LYS A 154 9.76 0.59 24.67
N PRO A 155 10.51 -0.47 24.27
CA PRO A 155 11.97 -0.41 24.18
C PRO A 155 12.51 0.58 23.13
N TYR A 156 11.66 0.98 22.15
CA TYR A 156 12.01 1.82 21.02
C TYR A 156 11.42 3.22 21.10
N SER A 157 10.74 3.52 22.21
CA SER A 157 10.14 4.83 22.45
C SER A 157 11.13 5.76 23.11
N LEU A 158 11.13 7.02 22.69
CA LEU A 158 11.93 8.08 23.28
C LEU A 158 11.07 8.91 24.25
N ASP A 159 11.69 9.89 24.92
CA ASP A 159 10.95 10.85 25.72
C ASP A 159 10.03 11.74 24.85
N GLU A 160 8.99 12.30 25.45
CA GLU A 160 7.95 13.05 24.73
C GLU A 160 8.54 14.21 23.90
N ARG A 161 9.53 14.90 24.42
CA ARG A 161 10.12 16.03 23.69
C ARG A 161 10.89 15.58 22.47
N SER A 162 11.64 14.50 22.59
CA SER A 162 12.37 13.87 21.47
C SER A 162 11.43 13.38 20.39
N GLU A 163 10.35 12.67 20.76
CA GLU A 163 9.33 12.21 19.80
C GLU A 163 8.66 13.39 19.06
N GLN A 164 8.28 14.45 19.78
CA GLN A 164 7.72 15.65 19.15
C GLN A 164 8.65 16.32 18.15
N ILE A 165 9.96 16.40 18.50
CA ILE A 165 10.98 16.98 17.62
C ILE A 165 11.11 16.11 16.36
N ILE A 166 11.19 14.78 16.50
CA ILE A 166 11.29 13.84 15.39
C ILE A 166 10.07 13.99 14.48
N ASN A 167 8.85 13.94 15.00
CA ASN A 167 7.62 14.10 14.21
C ASN A 167 7.61 15.38 13.36
N ILE A 168 8.04 16.52 13.93
CA ILE A 168 8.12 17.80 13.21
C ILE A 168 9.23 17.76 12.15
N LYS A 169 10.38 17.17 12.49
CA LYS A 169 11.53 17.08 11.59
C LYS A 169 11.28 16.12 10.43
N ASP A 170 10.57 15.02 10.67
CA ASP A 170 10.19 14.05 9.64
C ASP A 170 9.20 14.65 8.65
N ASP A 171 8.23 15.42 9.14
CA ASP A 171 7.28 16.10 8.25
C ASP A 171 7.99 17.08 7.30
N ASN A 172 8.92 17.87 7.82
CA ASN A 172 9.65 18.89 7.07
C ASN A 172 10.96 18.37 6.42
N GLY A 173 11.42 17.19 6.77
CA GLY A 173 12.66 16.54 6.32
C GLY A 173 12.39 15.38 5.37
N ILE A 174 12.35 14.17 5.91
CA ILE A 174 12.29 12.96 5.07
C ILE A 174 11.00 12.84 4.27
N SER A 175 9.86 13.32 4.78
CA SER A 175 8.61 13.39 4.05
C SER A 175 8.66 14.37 2.88
N ALA A 176 9.31 15.53 3.08
CA ALA A 176 9.54 16.49 2.01
C ALA A 176 10.48 15.94 0.93
N VAL A 177 11.55 15.21 1.31
CA VAL A 177 12.46 14.54 0.38
C VAL A 177 11.71 13.48 -0.45
N THR A 178 10.79 12.74 0.15
CA THR A 178 9.92 11.78 -0.56
C THR A 178 8.97 12.49 -1.53
N THR A 179 8.46 13.65 -1.16
CA THR A 179 7.65 14.49 -2.06
C THR A 179 8.47 14.96 -3.26
N LEU A 180 9.71 15.43 -3.05
CA LEU A 180 10.62 15.82 -4.13
C LEU A 180 10.93 14.65 -5.08
N TYR A 181 11.14 13.43 -4.55
CA TYR A 181 11.28 12.22 -5.35
C TYR A 181 10.06 12.01 -6.27
N SER A 182 8.86 12.10 -5.71
CA SER A 182 7.62 11.94 -6.46
C SER A 182 7.45 12.99 -7.55
N MET A 183 7.73 14.27 -7.23
CA MET A 183 7.68 15.37 -8.20
C MET A 183 8.70 15.18 -9.32
N LEU A 184 9.92 14.77 -8.99
CA LEU A 184 10.98 14.54 -9.97
C LEU A 184 10.62 13.39 -10.91
N THR A 185 10.25 12.24 -10.36
CA THR A 185 9.95 11.04 -11.17
C THR A 185 8.67 11.17 -12.00
N ASN A 186 7.65 11.88 -11.48
CA ASN A 186 6.39 12.08 -12.22
C ASN A 186 6.51 13.05 -13.39
N ARG A 187 7.52 13.93 -13.41
CA ARG A 187 7.76 14.84 -14.52
C ARG A 187 8.64 14.26 -15.63
N LEU A 188 9.21 13.07 -15.41
CA LEU A 188 10.03 12.42 -16.43
C LEU A 188 9.18 12.14 -17.67
N GLU A 189 9.68 12.56 -18.83
CA GLU A 189 9.12 12.26 -20.12
C GLU A 189 9.97 11.21 -20.82
N PHE A 190 9.29 10.28 -21.46
CA PHE A 190 9.91 9.16 -22.17
C PHE A 190 9.54 9.24 -23.64
N THR A 191 10.49 8.90 -24.50
CA THR A 191 10.31 8.90 -25.94
C THR A 191 10.47 7.50 -26.49
N LEU A 192 9.46 7.00 -27.21
CA LEU A 192 9.49 5.67 -27.82
C LEU A 192 9.05 5.75 -29.29
N ALA A 193 9.87 5.18 -30.19
CA ALA A 193 9.48 5.01 -31.58
C ALA A 193 8.60 3.76 -31.71
N VAL A 194 7.36 3.94 -32.17
CA VAL A 194 6.39 2.86 -32.41
C VAL A 194 5.89 2.99 -33.84
N ASP A 195 6.13 1.98 -34.66
CA ASP A 195 5.72 1.92 -36.07
C ASP A 195 6.20 3.14 -36.91
N GLY A 196 7.39 3.64 -36.58
CA GLY A 196 8.00 4.78 -37.26
C GLY A 196 7.56 6.16 -36.75
N GLU A 197 6.66 6.19 -35.77
CA GLU A 197 6.23 7.43 -35.12
C GLU A 197 6.88 7.57 -33.73
N GLU A 198 7.40 8.75 -33.43
CA GLU A 198 7.95 9.09 -32.13
C GLU A 198 6.81 9.50 -31.17
N LYS A 199 6.66 8.77 -30.05
CA LYS A 199 5.64 9.05 -29.04
C LYS A 199 6.29 9.57 -27.76
N ARG A 200 5.75 10.66 -27.22
CA ARG A 200 6.05 11.13 -25.86
C ARG A 200 5.11 10.48 -24.87
N LEU A 201 5.65 9.82 -23.87
CA LEU A 201 4.92 8.94 -22.98
C LEU A 201 5.20 9.31 -21.52
N THR A 202 4.21 9.08 -20.67
CA THR A 202 4.41 8.96 -19.22
C THR A 202 5.09 7.63 -18.91
N ARG A 203 5.58 7.46 -17.67
CA ARG A 203 6.19 6.21 -17.22
C ARG A 203 5.27 5.01 -17.43
N ASP A 204 4.00 5.11 -17.03
CA ASP A 204 3.06 3.99 -17.11
C ASP A 204 2.69 3.66 -18.56
N ALA A 205 2.53 4.67 -19.40
CA ALA A 205 2.33 4.49 -20.84
C ALA A 205 3.54 3.82 -21.52
N LEU A 206 4.77 4.17 -21.10
CA LEU A 206 5.97 3.49 -21.56
C LEU A 206 6.00 2.03 -21.10
N LEU A 207 5.75 1.78 -19.80
CA LEU A 207 5.81 0.43 -19.23
C LEU A 207 4.79 -0.53 -19.81
N ALA A 208 3.69 -0.05 -20.40
CA ALA A 208 2.76 -0.89 -21.14
C ALA A 208 3.45 -1.64 -22.31
N TYR A 209 4.47 -1.06 -22.92
CA TYR A 209 5.25 -1.70 -23.97
C TYR A 209 6.25 -2.75 -23.45
N ALA A 210 6.57 -2.78 -22.16
CA ALA A 210 7.38 -3.84 -21.56
C ALA A 210 6.69 -5.23 -21.62
N PHE A 211 5.38 -5.24 -21.81
CA PHE A 211 4.56 -6.44 -21.99
C PHE A 211 4.14 -6.67 -23.46
N SER A 212 4.74 -5.94 -24.40
CA SER A 212 4.46 -6.11 -25.83
C SER A 212 4.89 -7.48 -26.33
N PRO A 213 4.14 -8.13 -27.24
CA PRO A 213 4.60 -9.32 -27.95
C PRO A 213 5.84 -9.03 -28.81
N ARG A 214 6.07 -7.76 -29.21
CA ARG A 214 7.22 -7.32 -30.01
C ARG A 214 8.47 -7.15 -29.15
N ALA A 215 9.49 -7.93 -29.43
CA ALA A 215 10.75 -7.93 -28.70
C ALA A 215 11.53 -6.60 -28.86
N ASP A 216 11.45 -5.95 -30.03
CA ASP A 216 12.06 -4.66 -30.31
C ASP A 216 11.46 -3.54 -29.42
N LEU A 217 10.15 -3.55 -29.23
CA LEU A 217 9.49 -2.57 -28.35
C LEU A 217 9.82 -2.79 -26.88
N ARG A 218 9.90 -4.05 -26.42
CA ARG A 218 10.32 -4.35 -25.03
C ARG A 218 11.74 -3.86 -24.76
N GLU A 219 12.66 -4.11 -25.71
CA GLU A 219 14.06 -3.66 -25.65
C GLU A 219 14.15 -2.13 -25.64
N ALA A 220 13.47 -1.46 -26.57
CA ALA A 220 13.46 0.00 -26.65
C ALA A 220 12.87 0.63 -25.39
N THR A 221 11.78 0.06 -24.85
CA THR A 221 11.15 0.48 -23.58
C THR A 221 12.14 0.39 -22.42
N TYR A 222 12.87 -0.72 -22.31
CA TYR A 222 13.86 -0.91 -21.26
C TYR A 222 14.95 0.14 -21.32
N HIS A 223 15.55 0.34 -22.49
CA HIS A 223 16.64 1.30 -22.67
C HIS A 223 16.17 2.74 -22.44
N GLU A 224 14.99 3.11 -22.91
CA GLU A 224 14.45 4.45 -22.69
C GLU A 224 14.13 4.73 -21.22
N LEU A 225 13.59 3.74 -20.50
CA LEU A 225 13.36 3.84 -19.07
C LEU A 225 14.66 4.16 -18.33
N TYR A 226 15.72 3.36 -18.59
CA TYR A 226 17.00 3.58 -17.92
C TYR A 226 17.68 4.88 -18.35
N ARG A 227 17.61 5.26 -19.63
CA ARG A 227 18.16 6.53 -20.11
C ARG A 227 17.61 7.73 -19.32
N ALA A 228 16.29 7.75 -19.12
CA ALA A 228 15.65 8.86 -18.41
C ALA A 228 16.02 8.87 -16.92
N TYR A 229 16.07 7.70 -16.27
CA TYR A 229 16.48 7.60 -14.87
C TYR A 229 17.97 7.87 -14.66
N GLU A 230 18.83 7.44 -15.58
CA GLU A 230 20.28 7.69 -15.54
C GLU A 230 20.61 9.18 -15.57
N ALA A 231 19.85 9.97 -16.35
CA ALA A 231 20.00 11.42 -16.39
C ALA A 231 19.77 12.09 -15.04
N GLU A 232 18.92 11.52 -14.19
CA GLU A 232 18.58 12.01 -12.85
C GLU A 232 19.27 11.21 -11.72
N ALA A 233 20.12 10.24 -12.06
CA ALA A 233 20.75 9.33 -11.09
C ALA A 233 21.49 10.04 -9.94
N PRO A 234 22.21 11.15 -10.15
CA PRO A 234 22.88 11.85 -9.04
C PRO A 234 21.90 12.37 -8.00
N VAL A 235 20.75 12.92 -8.42
CA VAL A 235 19.72 13.46 -7.51
C VAL A 235 18.94 12.32 -6.84
N LEU A 236 18.51 11.34 -7.62
CA LEU A 236 17.78 10.17 -7.10
C LEU A 236 18.64 9.36 -6.13
N GLY A 237 19.92 9.18 -6.47
CA GLY A 237 20.88 8.51 -5.59
C GLY A 237 21.09 9.25 -4.27
N GLN A 238 21.20 10.58 -4.31
CA GLN A 238 21.34 11.37 -3.09
C GLN A 238 20.08 11.33 -2.22
N ILE A 239 18.89 11.31 -2.84
CA ILE A 239 17.62 11.11 -2.12
C ILE A 239 17.64 9.75 -1.39
N TYR A 240 18.06 8.68 -2.07
CA TYR A 240 18.15 7.34 -1.48
C TYR A 240 19.14 7.28 -0.32
N VAL A 241 20.36 7.82 -0.50
CA VAL A 241 21.38 7.88 0.55
C VAL A 241 20.86 8.62 1.79
N ASN A 242 20.19 9.76 1.61
CA ASN A 242 19.65 10.51 2.73
C ASN A 242 18.57 9.71 3.47
N ARG A 243 17.68 9.03 2.74
CA ARG A 243 16.64 8.19 3.34
C ARG A 243 17.23 7.02 4.14
N VAL A 244 18.26 6.35 3.62
CA VAL A 244 18.95 5.26 4.32
C VAL A 244 19.61 5.73 5.59
N ARG A 245 20.31 6.90 5.54
CA ARG A 245 21.00 7.47 6.71
C ARG A 245 20.01 7.94 7.76
N ASP A 246 18.93 8.58 7.36
CA ASP A 246 17.87 9.04 8.24
C ASP A 246 17.25 7.84 8.99
N TRP A 247 16.83 6.81 8.24
CA TRP A 247 16.31 5.58 8.81
C TRP A 247 17.24 4.90 9.81
N TYR A 248 18.54 4.83 9.49
CA TYR A 248 19.52 4.25 10.38
C TYR A 248 19.73 5.11 11.64
N ASN A 249 19.93 6.40 11.46
CA ASN A 249 20.23 7.30 12.56
C ASN A 249 19.07 7.34 13.56
N GLU A 250 17.85 7.44 13.09
CA GLU A 250 16.68 7.42 13.96
C GLU A 250 16.46 6.04 14.56
N CYS A 251 16.21 5.03 13.72
CA CYS A 251 15.72 3.74 14.23
C CYS A 251 16.81 2.96 14.97
N VAL A 252 18.01 2.87 14.41
CA VAL A 252 19.09 2.11 15.03
C VAL A 252 19.85 2.97 16.05
N GLY A 253 20.19 4.21 15.65
CA GLY A 253 21.01 5.10 16.47
C GLY A 253 20.28 5.68 17.68
N LEU A 254 19.08 6.19 17.51
CA LEU A 254 18.32 6.85 18.58
C LEU A 254 17.36 5.88 19.29
N ARG A 255 16.60 5.08 18.56
CA ARG A 255 15.56 4.19 19.11
C ARG A 255 16.08 2.83 19.57
N GLY A 256 17.30 2.43 19.15
CA GLY A 256 17.94 1.21 19.60
C GLY A 256 17.44 -0.07 18.94
N TYR A 257 16.83 0.00 17.75
CA TYR A 257 16.56 -1.20 16.97
C TYR A 257 17.87 -1.88 16.59
N ARG A 258 17.90 -3.21 16.58
CA ARG A 258 19.14 -3.98 16.34
C ARG A 258 19.65 -3.90 14.90
N SER A 259 18.79 -3.58 13.94
CA SER A 259 19.15 -3.41 12.52
C SER A 259 18.05 -2.64 11.78
N PRO A 260 18.34 -2.08 10.58
CA PRO A 260 17.33 -1.39 9.78
C PRO A 260 16.10 -2.25 9.43
N ILE A 261 16.28 -3.55 9.15
CA ILE A 261 15.18 -4.47 8.81
C ILE A 261 14.36 -4.86 10.05
N ALA A 262 14.97 -4.86 11.24
CA ALA A 262 14.27 -5.22 12.48
C ALA A 262 13.07 -4.31 12.76
N VAL A 263 13.13 -3.04 12.33
CA VAL A 263 12.00 -2.10 12.40
C VAL A 263 10.78 -2.68 11.68
N ARG A 264 10.96 -3.10 10.43
CA ARG A 264 9.89 -3.68 9.62
C ARG A 264 9.38 -5.02 10.16
N ASN A 265 10.29 -5.83 10.67
CA ASN A 265 9.93 -7.14 11.22
C ASN A 265 9.04 -6.98 12.47
N ILE A 266 9.37 -6.02 13.32
CA ILE A 266 8.58 -5.72 14.53
C ILE A 266 7.23 -5.10 14.15
N ASP A 267 7.19 -4.13 13.24
CA ASP A 267 5.96 -3.50 12.75
C ASP A 267 5.01 -4.52 12.08
N ASN A 268 5.57 -5.49 11.39
CA ASN A 268 4.80 -6.56 10.73
C ASN A 268 4.45 -7.73 11.66
N ASP A 269 4.88 -7.69 12.91
CA ASP A 269 4.74 -8.79 13.87
C ASP A 269 5.32 -10.12 13.35
N VAL A 270 6.48 -10.06 12.68
CA VAL A 270 7.16 -11.22 12.09
C VAL A 270 8.52 -11.40 12.74
N PRO A 271 8.84 -12.61 13.27
CA PRO A 271 10.16 -12.89 13.83
C PRO A 271 11.26 -12.79 12.76
N ASP A 272 12.44 -12.27 13.12
CA ASP A 272 13.60 -12.21 12.23
C ASP A 272 13.98 -13.57 11.66
N SER A 273 13.80 -14.65 12.45
CA SER A 273 14.05 -16.02 12.01
C SER A 273 13.16 -16.44 10.84
N ALA A 274 11.89 -15.98 10.82
CA ALA A 274 10.98 -16.25 9.71
C ALA A 274 11.43 -15.52 8.44
N VAL A 275 11.84 -14.25 8.57
CA VAL A 275 12.36 -13.46 7.44
C VAL A 275 13.65 -14.08 6.91
N SER A 276 14.59 -14.47 7.78
CA SER A 276 15.84 -15.12 7.38
C SER A 276 15.57 -16.44 6.65
N ALA A 277 14.66 -17.28 7.19
CA ALA A 277 14.28 -18.54 6.54
C ALA A 277 13.65 -18.31 5.16
N LEU A 278 12.77 -17.29 5.02
CA LEU A 278 12.19 -16.92 3.73
C LEU A 278 13.28 -16.57 2.70
N LEU A 279 14.23 -15.74 3.08
CA LEU A 279 15.32 -15.31 2.18
C LEU A 279 16.23 -16.49 1.80
N GLU A 280 16.55 -17.38 2.75
CA GLU A 280 17.36 -18.58 2.48
C GLU A 280 16.62 -19.55 1.54
N VAL A 281 15.35 -19.84 1.81
CA VAL A 281 14.53 -20.71 0.95
C VAL A 281 14.38 -20.13 -0.44
N THR A 282 14.18 -18.83 -0.56
CA THR A 282 14.08 -18.15 -1.85
C THR A 282 15.39 -18.26 -2.64
N ARG A 283 16.54 -18.04 -2.01
CA ARG A 283 17.86 -18.22 -2.64
C ARG A 283 18.06 -19.67 -3.10
N ALA A 284 17.75 -20.64 -2.26
CA ALA A 284 17.91 -22.07 -2.57
C ALA A 284 17.03 -22.51 -3.75
N ASN A 285 15.87 -21.88 -3.93
CA ASN A 285 14.92 -22.20 -5.00
C ASN A 285 15.06 -21.33 -6.26
N THR A 286 16.04 -20.43 -6.34
CA THR A 286 16.35 -19.68 -7.56
C THR A 286 16.50 -20.56 -8.81
N PRO A 287 17.10 -21.77 -8.75
CA PRO A 287 17.21 -22.67 -9.91
C PRO A 287 15.85 -23.09 -10.51
N LEU A 288 14.77 -23.08 -9.72
CA LEU A 288 13.42 -23.38 -10.21
C LEU A 288 12.98 -22.34 -11.25
N PHE A 289 13.15 -21.05 -10.92
CA PHE A 289 12.82 -19.97 -11.84
C PHE A 289 13.77 -19.90 -13.03
N GLN A 290 15.04 -20.22 -12.85
CA GLN A 290 15.99 -20.35 -13.98
C GLN A 290 15.56 -21.45 -14.94
N ARG A 291 15.00 -22.58 -14.45
CA ARG A 291 14.44 -23.65 -15.29
C ARG A 291 13.22 -23.15 -16.05
N TYR A 292 12.32 -22.43 -15.39
CA TYR A 292 11.16 -21.81 -16.03
C TYR A 292 11.57 -20.82 -17.12
N PHE A 293 12.55 -19.95 -16.87
CA PHE A 293 12.99 -18.97 -17.86
C PHE A 293 13.65 -19.63 -19.09
N ARG A 294 14.34 -20.75 -18.91
CA ARG A 294 14.84 -21.54 -20.06
C ARG A 294 13.68 -22.14 -20.88
N LEU A 295 12.64 -22.62 -20.21
CA LEU A 295 11.44 -23.13 -20.86
C LEU A 295 10.72 -22.02 -21.63
N LYS A 296 10.51 -20.87 -20.99
CA LYS A 296 9.87 -19.69 -21.59
C LYS A 296 10.67 -19.16 -22.79
N ALA A 297 12.00 -19.13 -22.71
CA ALA A 297 12.86 -18.76 -23.83
C ALA A 297 12.61 -19.66 -25.04
N GLY A 298 12.55 -20.99 -24.83
CA GLY A 298 12.22 -21.95 -25.88
C GLY A 298 10.85 -21.71 -26.52
N TRP A 299 9.82 -21.38 -25.73
CA TRP A 299 8.48 -21.03 -26.25
C TRP A 299 8.48 -19.75 -27.08
N LEU A 300 9.35 -18.79 -26.76
CA LEU A 300 9.52 -17.52 -27.48
C LEU A 300 10.49 -17.64 -28.67
N GLY A 301 11.06 -18.83 -28.93
CA GLY A 301 12.03 -19.03 -29.98
C GLY A 301 13.41 -18.38 -29.73
N MET A 302 13.74 -18.14 -28.46
CA MET A 302 14.99 -17.50 -28.03
C MET A 302 15.93 -18.51 -27.39
N GLU A 303 17.23 -18.34 -27.60
CA GLU A 303 18.25 -19.15 -26.94
C GLU A 303 18.27 -18.85 -25.42
N ARG A 304 18.12 -17.57 -25.06
CA ARG A 304 18.12 -17.08 -23.69
C ARG A 304 17.22 -15.86 -23.57
N LEU A 305 16.44 -15.77 -22.48
CA LEU A 305 15.70 -14.54 -22.15
C LEU A 305 16.65 -13.42 -21.76
N ARG A 306 16.42 -12.25 -22.32
CA ARG A 306 17.05 -11.00 -21.88
C ARG A 306 16.24 -10.42 -20.73
N ARG A 307 16.81 -9.46 -20.00
CA ARG A 307 16.14 -8.83 -18.84
C ARG A 307 14.74 -8.28 -19.18
N TYR A 308 14.58 -7.73 -20.35
CA TYR A 308 13.33 -7.14 -20.83
C TYR A 308 12.38 -8.15 -21.52
N ASP A 309 12.73 -9.43 -21.57
CA ASP A 309 11.86 -10.49 -22.10
C ASP A 309 11.18 -11.32 -21.00
N ILE A 310 11.52 -11.09 -19.74
CA ILE A 310 11.01 -11.89 -18.61
C ILE A 310 9.47 -11.90 -18.58
N TYR A 311 8.83 -10.77 -18.85
CA TYR A 311 7.38 -10.63 -18.88
C TYR A 311 6.78 -10.65 -20.31
N ALA A 312 7.54 -11.15 -21.30
CA ALA A 312 7.04 -11.28 -22.66
C ALA A 312 5.84 -12.25 -22.69
N PRO A 313 4.71 -11.88 -23.33
CA PRO A 313 3.60 -12.77 -23.52
C PRO A 313 3.98 -13.90 -24.50
N LEU A 314 3.43 -15.10 -24.29
CA LEU A 314 3.66 -16.26 -25.16
C LEU A 314 2.73 -16.25 -26.38
N ALA A 315 1.56 -15.63 -26.25
CA ALA A 315 0.62 -15.45 -27.34
C ALA A 315 0.50 -13.98 -27.72
N ALA A 316 0.39 -13.69 -29.00
CA ALA A 316 0.13 -12.35 -29.53
C ALA A 316 -1.37 -12.00 -29.40
N SER A 317 -1.92 -12.09 -28.19
CA SER A 317 -3.30 -11.74 -27.95
C SER A 317 -3.41 -10.27 -27.55
N ASP A 318 -3.80 -9.41 -28.49
CA ASP A 318 -4.24 -8.03 -28.22
C ASP A 318 -5.71 -7.96 -27.75
N ARG A 319 -6.23 -9.04 -27.15
CA ARG A 319 -7.61 -9.05 -26.69
C ARG A 319 -7.80 -7.96 -25.64
N ALA A 320 -8.56 -6.93 -26.01
CA ALA A 320 -9.04 -5.95 -25.07
C ALA A 320 -10.21 -6.54 -24.27
N VAL A 321 -10.21 -6.32 -22.96
CA VAL A 321 -11.31 -6.69 -22.07
C VAL A 321 -12.05 -5.42 -21.70
N PRO A 322 -13.32 -5.24 -22.14
CA PRO A 322 -14.12 -4.08 -21.73
C PRO A 322 -14.27 -4.01 -20.22
N TYR A 323 -14.25 -2.83 -19.64
CA TYR A 323 -14.29 -2.64 -18.18
C TYR A 323 -15.48 -3.33 -17.52
N GLY A 324 -16.70 -3.20 -18.09
CA GLY A 324 -17.88 -3.83 -17.54
C GLY A 324 -17.79 -5.38 -17.56
N GLU A 325 -17.15 -5.95 -18.60
CA GLU A 325 -16.88 -7.40 -18.67
C GLU A 325 -15.88 -7.82 -17.57
N ALA A 326 -14.82 -7.04 -17.37
CA ALA A 326 -13.83 -7.31 -16.32
C ALA A 326 -14.46 -7.29 -14.93
N VAL A 327 -15.27 -6.27 -14.62
CA VAL A 327 -15.97 -6.17 -13.33
C VAL A 327 -16.88 -7.37 -13.13
N GLN A 328 -17.67 -7.74 -14.15
CA GLN A 328 -18.57 -8.89 -14.05
C GLN A 328 -17.80 -10.19 -13.83
N GLN A 329 -16.69 -10.40 -14.55
CA GLN A 329 -15.85 -11.59 -14.39
C GLN A 329 -15.29 -11.70 -12.96
N VAL A 330 -14.84 -10.59 -12.37
CA VAL A 330 -14.33 -10.59 -10.99
C VAL A 330 -15.45 -10.87 -10.00
N LEU A 331 -16.61 -10.20 -10.12
CA LEU A 331 -17.74 -10.39 -9.22
C LEU A 331 -18.29 -11.82 -9.30
N ASP A 332 -18.42 -12.40 -10.50
CA ASP A 332 -18.86 -13.78 -10.69
C ASP A 332 -17.84 -14.78 -10.07
N THR A 333 -16.54 -14.51 -10.22
CA THR A 333 -15.49 -15.33 -9.63
C THR A 333 -15.56 -15.30 -8.10
N PHE A 334 -15.75 -14.11 -7.54
CA PHE A 334 -15.91 -13.95 -6.10
C PHE A 334 -17.21 -14.58 -5.58
N HIS A 335 -18.28 -14.52 -6.36
CA HIS A 335 -19.55 -15.16 -6.02
C HIS A 335 -19.44 -16.70 -6.04
N ASP A 336 -18.75 -17.27 -7.02
CA ASP A 336 -18.52 -18.72 -7.10
C ASP A 336 -17.74 -19.26 -5.89
N PHE A 337 -16.81 -18.43 -5.37
CA PHE A 337 -16.12 -18.76 -4.12
C PHE A 337 -17.07 -18.61 -2.92
N HIS A 338 -17.68 -17.45 -2.74
CA HIS A 338 -18.65 -17.20 -1.68
C HIS A 338 -19.51 -15.96 -1.96
N PRO A 339 -20.85 -16.02 -1.87
CA PRO A 339 -21.72 -14.88 -2.18
C PRO A 339 -21.45 -13.61 -1.35
N LEU A 340 -20.99 -13.75 -0.10
CA LEU A 340 -20.61 -12.59 0.73
C LEU A 340 -19.41 -11.86 0.13
N PHE A 341 -18.44 -12.59 -0.42
CA PHE A 341 -17.23 -12.02 -0.99
C PHE A 341 -17.57 -11.09 -2.18
N ALA A 342 -18.43 -11.57 -3.08
CA ALA A 342 -18.94 -10.77 -4.20
C ALA A 342 -19.75 -9.55 -3.75
N ARG A 343 -20.65 -9.73 -2.75
CA ARG A 343 -21.46 -8.60 -2.24
C ARG A 343 -20.61 -7.49 -1.66
N GLN A 344 -19.54 -7.83 -0.94
CA GLN A 344 -18.62 -6.82 -0.41
C GLN A 344 -17.88 -6.10 -1.54
N ALA A 345 -17.36 -6.83 -2.52
CA ALA A 345 -16.70 -6.21 -3.68
C ALA A 345 -17.66 -5.30 -4.48
N GLU A 346 -18.93 -5.70 -4.64
CA GLU A 346 -19.94 -4.91 -5.35
C GLU A 346 -20.22 -3.55 -4.68
N ARG A 347 -20.08 -3.44 -3.36
CA ARG A 347 -20.27 -2.17 -2.63
C ARG A 347 -19.33 -1.09 -3.14
N VAL A 348 -18.09 -1.42 -3.48
CA VAL A 348 -17.10 -0.47 -4.02
C VAL A 348 -17.63 0.27 -5.25
N PHE A 349 -18.35 -0.45 -6.12
CA PHE A 349 -18.98 0.12 -7.32
C PHE A 349 -20.30 0.84 -6.99
N ALA A 350 -21.13 0.24 -6.15
CA ALA A 350 -22.46 0.76 -5.81
C ALA A 350 -22.39 2.09 -5.05
N GLU A 351 -21.38 2.26 -4.22
CA GLU A 351 -21.15 3.46 -3.41
C GLU A 351 -20.24 4.49 -4.13
N GLY A 352 -19.79 4.19 -5.37
CA GLY A 352 -18.96 5.10 -6.16
C GLY A 352 -17.54 5.26 -5.62
N HIS A 353 -17.00 4.24 -4.96
CA HIS A 353 -15.68 4.30 -4.31
C HIS A 353 -14.55 3.78 -5.20
N ILE A 354 -14.73 3.74 -6.52
CA ILE A 354 -13.69 3.35 -7.46
C ILE A 354 -13.35 4.45 -8.46
N ASP A 355 -12.06 4.73 -8.59
CA ASP A 355 -11.50 5.55 -9.66
C ASP A 355 -10.77 4.65 -10.66
N SER A 356 -11.41 4.40 -11.81
CA SER A 356 -10.94 3.44 -12.81
C SER A 356 -10.47 4.06 -14.14
N GLU A 357 -10.71 5.36 -14.35
CA GLU A 357 -10.33 6.05 -15.59
C GLU A 357 -8.82 6.16 -15.76
N LEU A 358 -8.35 6.04 -17.02
CA LEU A 358 -7.02 6.50 -17.42
C LEU A 358 -7.06 7.98 -17.71
N ARG A 359 -6.26 8.79 -16.98
CA ARG A 359 -6.14 10.22 -17.26
C ARG A 359 -4.79 10.78 -16.83
N ARG A 360 -4.38 11.86 -17.50
CA ARG A 360 -3.17 12.58 -17.14
C ARG A 360 -3.33 13.19 -15.74
N GLY A 361 -2.25 13.18 -14.97
CA GLY A 361 -2.23 13.73 -13.62
C GLY A 361 -2.71 12.78 -12.53
N LYS A 362 -3.47 11.74 -12.86
CA LYS A 362 -3.86 10.72 -11.89
C LYS A 362 -2.63 9.96 -11.37
N ARG A 363 -2.65 9.60 -10.08
CA ARG A 363 -1.61 8.77 -9.48
C ARG A 363 -1.48 7.45 -10.24
N SER A 364 -0.24 7.06 -10.53
CA SER A 364 0.09 5.79 -11.20
C SER A 364 -0.07 4.58 -10.28
N GLY A 365 -0.20 3.39 -10.89
CA GLY A 365 -0.38 2.12 -10.18
C GLY A 365 -1.82 1.87 -9.78
N ALA A 366 -2.02 1.03 -8.74
CA ALA A 366 -3.30 0.72 -8.15
C ALA A 366 -3.16 0.67 -6.63
N PHE A 367 -4.25 0.88 -5.90
CA PHE A 367 -4.30 0.69 -4.45
C PHE A 367 -5.75 0.63 -3.94
N CYS A 368 -5.92 0.02 -2.77
CA CYS A 368 -7.11 0.09 -1.96
C CYS A 368 -6.83 0.91 -0.69
N SER A 369 -7.65 1.91 -0.40
CA SER A 369 -7.52 2.81 0.75
C SER A 369 -8.65 2.59 1.75
N THR A 370 -8.34 2.02 2.90
CA THR A 370 -9.24 1.86 4.04
C THR A 370 -9.06 3.04 4.98
N VAL A 371 -10.06 3.90 5.08
CA VAL A 371 -9.99 5.12 5.89
C VAL A 371 -10.49 4.87 7.31
N ALA A 372 -11.65 4.25 7.46
CA ALA A 372 -12.20 3.89 8.77
C ALA A 372 -13.17 2.71 8.63
N PRO A 373 -13.44 1.94 9.71
CA PRO A 373 -14.29 0.73 9.64
C PRO A 373 -15.67 0.95 9.04
N ARG A 374 -16.23 2.14 9.24
CA ARG A 374 -17.59 2.50 8.79
C ARG A 374 -17.71 2.77 7.30
N PHE A 375 -16.60 2.91 6.57
CA PHE A 375 -16.60 3.23 5.15
C PHE A 375 -16.21 2.03 4.30
N THR A 376 -16.88 1.89 3.17
CA THR A 376 -16.36 1.07 2.08
C THR A 376 -15.04 1.67 1.59
N PRO A 377 -13.97 0.87 1.42
CA PRO A 377 -12.69 1.38 0.97
C PRO A 377 -12.75 2.04 -0.42
N TRP A 378 -11.87 3.03 -0.64
CA TRP A 378 -11.68 3.64 -1.96
C TRP A 378 -10.60 2.90 -2.74
N VAL A 379 -10.94 2.55 -3.98
CA VAL A 379 -10.07 1.79 -4.88
C VAL A 379 -9.64 2.67 -6.05
N LEU A 380 -8.33 2.70 -6.32
CA LEU A 380 -7.78 3.32 -7.51
C LEU A 380 -7.19 2.24 -8.41
N VAL A 381 -7.61 2.20 -9.68
CA VAL A 381 -7.00 1.39 -10.74
C VAL A 381 -6.83 2.24 -12.00
N ASN A 382 -5.80 1.98 -12.78
CA ASN A 382 -5.57 2.58 -14.09
C ASN A 382 -5.93 1.56 -15.17
N TYR A 383 -7.23 1.44 -15.50
CA TYR A 383 -7.74 0.39 -16.38
C TYR A 383 -7.55 0.74 -17.86
N ALA A 384 -6.70 0.00 -18.55
CA ALA A 384 -6.36 0.17 -19.98
C ALA A 384 -7.01 -0.89 -20.89
N GLY A 385 -7.81 -1.81 -20.33
CA GLY A 385 -8.47 -2.88 -21.09
C GLY A 385 -7.57 -4.10 -21.34
N LYS A 386 -6.50 -4.28 -20.59
CA LYS A 386 -5.62 -5.45 -20.70
C LYS A 386 -6.06 -6.58 -19.76
N VAL A 387 -5.77 -7.83 -20.12
CA VAL A 387 -6.06 -9.00 -19.25
C VAL A 387 -5.45 -8.81 -17.85
N ARG A 388 -4.25 -8.25 -17.77
CA ARG A 388 -3.61 -7.95 -16.50
C ARG A 388 -4.40 -6.95 -15.63
N ASP A 389 -5.10 -6.00 -16.24
CA ASP A 389 -5.90 -5.03 -15.48
C ASP A 389 -7.06 -5.71 -14.75
N VAL A 390 -7.55 -6.84 -15.28
CA VAL A 390 -8.57 -7.66 -14.60
C VAL A 390 -8.00 -8.30 -13.33
N ALA A 391 -6.77 -8.82 -13.39
CA ALA A 391 -6.08 -9.36 -12.22
C ALA A 391 -5.81 -8.25 -11.18
N THR A 392 -5.35 -7.07 -11.63
CA THR A 392 -5.18 -5.91 -10.74
C THR A 392 -6.49 -5.50 -10.08
N LEU A 393 -7.60 -5.47 -10.82
CA LEU A 393 -8.92 -5.18 -10.25
C LEU A 393 -9.32 -6.22 -9.19
N ALA A 394 -9.09 -7.51 -9.44
CA ALA A 394 -9.36 -8.57 -8.46
C ALA A 394 -8.48 -8.43 -7.21
N HIS A 395 -7.21 -8.03 -7.37
CA HIS A 395 -6.27 -7.75 -6.28
C HIS A 395 -6.81 -6.63 -5.37
N GLU A 396 -7.11 -5.46 -5.93
CA GLU A 396 -7.57 -4.32 -5.15
C GLU A 396 -8.93 -4.56 -4.50
N LEU A 397 -9.83 -5.26 -5.19
CA LEU A 397 -11.10 -5.69 -4.60
C LEU A 397 -10.91 -6.76 -3.51
N GLY A 398 -9.87 -7.58 -3.57
CA GLY A 398 -9.47 -8.50 -2.50
C GLY A 398 -9.12 -7.75 -1.22
N HIS A 399 -8.32 -6.67 -1.32
CA HIS A 399 -8.07 -5.76 -0.19
C HIS A 399 -9.35 -5.12 0.34
N ALA A 400 -10.23 -4.63 -0.55
CA ALA A 400 -11.48 -4.00 -0.15
C ALA A 400 -12.39 -4.97 0.62
N VAL A 401 -12.53 -6.21 0.14
CA VAL A 401 -13.31 -7.25 0.84
C VAL A 401 -12.69 -7.56 2.21
N HIS A 402 -11.37 -7.68 2.30
CA HIS A 402 -10.68 -7.88 3.58
C HIS A 402 -11.01 -6.78 4.58
N SER A 403 -10.87 -5.52 4.16
CA SER A 403 -11.15 -4.36 5.01
C SER A 403 -12.61 -4.32 5.47
N MET A 404 -13.58 -4.61 4.58
CA MET A 404 -14.99 -4.65 4.94
C MET A 404 -15.36 -5.84 5.84
N LEU A 405 -14.68 -6.97 5.75
CA LEU A 405 -14.85 -8.07 6.70
C LEU A 405 -14.22 -7.77 8.06
N ALA A 406 -13.25 -6.86 8.10
CA ALA A 406 -12.66 -6.33 9.33
C ALA A 406 -13.43 -5.14 9.94
N GLU A 407 -14.53 -4.68 9.36
CA GLU A 407 -15.33 -3.52 9.84
C GLU A 407 -15.87 -3.65 11.26
N ARG A 408 -15.95 -4.89 11.77
CA ARG A 408 -16.34 -5.20 13.15
C ARG A 408 -15.28 -4.84 14.20
N HIS A 409 -14.04 -4.65 13.76
CA HIS A 409 -12.94 -4.31 14.65
C HIS A 409 -12.90 -2.81 14.92
N SER A 410 -12.28 -2.47 16.04
CA SER A 410 -11.95 -1.08 16.39
C SER A 410 -11.06 -0.46 15.31
N TYR A 411 -11.17 0.85 15.13
CA TYR A 411 -10.26 1.60 14.26
C TYR A 411 -8.78 1.32 14.59
N LEU A 412 -8.46 1.10 15.86
CA LEU A 412 -7.10 0.83 16.33
C LEU A 412 -6.55 -0.54 15.91
N THR A 413 -7.41 -1.47 15.48
CA THR A 413 -7.03 -2.85 15.12
C THR A 413 -7.56 -3.32 13.77
N GLN A 414 -8.30 -2.48 13.04
CA GLN A 414 -8.88 -2.85 11.74
C GLN A 414 -7.83 -3.14 10.67
N HIS A 415 -6.68 -2.47 10.73
CA HIS A 415 -5.61 -2.68 9.77
C HIS A 415 -4.75 -3.88 10.17
N SER A 416 -4.69 -4.85 9.29
CA SER A 416 -3.74 -5.96 9.41
C SER A 416 -2.31 -5.50 9.11
N SER A 417 -1.30 -6.28 9.53
CA SER A 417 0.07 -6.09 9.06
C SER A 417 0.16 -6.27 7.53
N LEU A 418 1.13 -5.63 6.89
CA LEU A 418 1.30 -5.69 5.43
C LEU A 418 1.32 -7.12 4.85
N PRO A 419 2.04 -8.10 5.45
CA PRO A 419 2.02 -9.48 4.95
C PRO A 419 0.64 -10.15 4.97
N LEU A 420 -0.20 -9.83 5.95
CA LEU A 420 -1.56 -10.36 6.02
C LEU A 420 -2.51 -9.64 5.06
N ALA A 421 -2.31 -8.34 4.84
CA ALA A 421 -3.08 -7.57 3.87
C ALA A 421 -2.95 -8.17 2.46
N GLU A 422 -1.72 -8.49 2.04
CA GLU A 422 -1.46 -9.10 0.73
C GLU A 422 -2.00 -10.53 0.59
N THR A 423 -2.24 -11.24 1.67
CA THR A 423 -2.87 -12.57 1.61
C THR A 423 -4.27 -12.50 0.97
N ALA A 424 -5.04 -11.47 1.29
CA ALA A 424 -6.39 -11.29 0.75
C ALA A 424 -6.40 -10.88 -0.73
N SER A 425 -5.50 -9.99 -1.13
CA SER A 425 -5.39 -9.50 -2.49
C SER A 425 -4.89 -10.58 -3.45
N VAL A 426 -3.80 -11.28 -3.09
CA VAL A 426 -3.27 -12.40 -3.86
C VAL A 426 -4.29 -13.55 -3.95
N PHE A 427 -5.07 -13.79 -2.90
CA PHE A 427 -6.15 -14.77 -2.94
C PHE A 427 -7.20 -14.41 -4.02
N GLY A 428 -7.58 -13.13 -4.15
CA GLY A 428 -8.46 -12.65 -5.21
C GLY A 428 -7.92 -12.93 -6.62
N GLU A 429 -6.61 -12.66 -6.84
CA GLU A 429 -5.96 -12.99 -8.10
C GLU A 429 -5.94 -14.50 -8.40
N MET A 430 -5.67 -15.31 -7.38
CA MET A 430 -5.63 -16.77 -7.55
C MET A 430 -7.00 -17.34 -7.90
N LEU A 431 -8.09 -16.82 -7.32
CA LEU A 431 -9.45 -17.19 -7.70
C LEU A 431 -9.73 -16.89 -9.19
N MET A 432 -9.28 -15.72 -9.68
CA MET A 432 -9.40 -15.36 -11.10
C MET A 432 -8.61 -16.32 -12.00
N THR A 433 -7.36 -16.60 -11.65
CA THR A 433 -6.50 -17.52 -12.39
C THR A 433 -7.09 -18.92 -12.45
N ASP A 434 -7.61 -19.44 -11.33
CA ASP A 434 -8.28 -20.75 -11.27
C ASP A 434 -9.51 -20.81 -12.16
N ARG A 435 -10.34 -19.77 -12.15
CA ARG A 435 -11.50 -19.66 -13.02
C ARG A 435 -11.11 -19.64 -14.50
N LEU A 436 -10.15 -18.79 -14.87
CA LEU A 436 -9.67 -18.70 -16.25
C LEU A 436 -9.14 -20.05 -16.75
N LEU A 437 -8.38 -20.77 -15.92
CA LEU A 437 -7.88 -22.11 -16.25
C LEU A 437 -8.99 -23.15 -16.33
N ARG A 438 -10.04 -23.03 -15.57
CA ARG A 438 -11.20 -23.95 -15.57
C ARG A 438 -12.05 -23.80 -16.83
N ASP A 439 -12.26 -22.54 -17.25
CA ASP A 439 -13.15 -22.21 -18.37
C ASP A 439 -12.46 -22.33 -19.73
N GLU A 440 -11.13 -22.08 -19.79
CA GLU A 440 -10.38 -22.15 -21.03
C GLU A 440 -10.10 -23.59 -21.46
N ARG A 441 -10.31 -23.89 -22.77
CA ARG A 441 -10.10 -25.22 -23.38
C ARG A 441 -8.92 -25.27 -24.33
N ASP A 442 -8.54 -24.12 -24.91
CA ASP A 442 -7.40 -24.09 -25.82
C ASP A 442 -6.07 -24.27 -25.06
N PRO A 443 -5.27 -25.29 -25.42
CA PRO A 443 -4.00 -25.57 -24.73
C PRO A 443 -2.98 -24.43 -24.81
N LEU A 444 -2.99 -23.62 -25.87
CA LEU A 444 -2.07 -22.50 -26.03
C LEU A 444 -2.47 -21.35 -25.10
N THR A 445 -3.74 -21.02 -25.03
CA THR A 445 -4.27 -20.01 -24.12
C THR A 445 -4.10 -20.45 -22.66
N ARG A 446 -4.32 -21.71 -22.33
CA ARG A 446 -4.03 -22.26 -20.99
C ARG A 446 -2.57 -22.10 -20.59
N ARG A 447 -1.66 -22.36 -21.56
CA ARG A 447 -0.22 -22.16 -21.33
C ARG A 447 0.12 -20.69 -21.06
N GLU A 448 -0.51 -19.77 -21.77
CA GLU A 448 -0.37 -18.32 -21.55
C GLU A 448 -0.81 -17.93 -20.13
N ILE A 449 -1.99 -18.36 -19.69
CA ILE A 449 -2.52 -18.10 -18.34
C ILE A 449 -1.55 -18.63 -17.29
N LEU A 450 -1.06 -19.87 -17.44
CA LEU A 450 -0.10 -20.46 -16.50
C LEU A 450 1.26 -19.73 -16.50
N ALA A 451 1.75 -19.33 -17.67
CA ALA A 451 3.01 -18.60 -17.77
C ALA A 451 2.89 -17.22 -17.09
N THR A 452 1.79 -16.51 -17.31
CA THR A 452 1.51 -15.23 -16.63
C THR A 452 1.47 -15.42 -15.11
N ALA A 453 0.76 -16.43 -14.61
CA ALA A 453 0.72 -16.73 -13.18
C ALA A 453 2.11 -17.05 -12.60
N VAL A 454 2.96 -17.76 -13.33
CA VAL A 454 4.35 -18.04 -12.89
C VAL A 454 5.21 -16.78 -12.94
N ASP A 455 5.01 -15.89 -13.93
CA ASP A 455 5.67 -14.58 -13.99
C ASP A 455 5.31 -13.72 -12.76
N ASP A 456 4.04 -13.75 -12.32
CA ASP A 456 3.58 -13.02 -11.15
C ASP A 456 4.14 -13.63 -9.85
N VAL A 457 4.20 -14.97 -9.74
CA VAL A 457 4.88 -15.66 -8.62
C VAL A 457 6.38 -15.30 -8.59
N TYR A 458 7.05 -15.25 -9.75
CA TYR A 458 8.44 -14.78 -9.82
C TYR A 458 8.56 -13.33 -9.32
N ALA A 459 7.67 -12.45 -9.76
CA ALA A 459 7.70 -11.04 -9.37
C ALA A 459 7.46 -10.86 -7.87
N THR A 460 6.50 -11.60 -7.30
CA THR A 460 6.07 -11.47 -5.91
C THR A 460 7.02 -12.17 -4.93
N VAL A 461 7.49 -13.37 -5.26
CA VAL A 461 8.34 -14.15 -4.35
C VAL A 461 9.82 -13.87 -4.57
N LEU A 462 10.34 -14.21 -5.76
CA LEU A 462 11.80 -14.16 -5.99
C LEU A 462 12.29 -12.72 -6.08
N ARG A 463 11.68 -11.91 -6.93
CA ARG A 463 12.13 -10.53 -7.16
C ARG A 463 12.02 -9.66 -5.92
N GLN A 464 10.94 -9.77 -5.14
CA GLN A 464 10.78 -9.04 -3.89
C GLN A 464 11.81 -9.45 -2.84
N SER A 465 12.06 -10.75 -2.68
CA SER A 465 13.12 -11.21 -1.77
C SER A 465 14.50 -10.68 -2.17
N TYR A 466 14.79 -10.61 -3.47
CA TYR A 466 16.05 -10.03 -3.96
C TYR A 466 16.12 -8.50 -3.78
N PHE A 467 14.99 -7.80 -3.77
CA PHE A 467 14.98 -6.38 -3.36
C PHE A 467 15.35 -6.22 -1.90
N VAL A 468 14.83 -7.07 -1.00
CA VAL A 468 15.21 -7.05 0.42
C VAL A 468 16.71 -7.32 0.60
N LEU A 469 17.26 -8.28 -0.15
CA LEU A 469 18.69 -8.59 -0.11
C LEU A 469 19.54 -7.41 -0.61
N PHE A 470 19.16 -6.83 -1.74
CA PHE A 470 19.81 -5.64 -2.29
C PHE A 470 19.73 -4.46 -1.29
N GLU A 471 18.57 -4.20 -0.73
CA GLU A 471 18.37 -3.09 0.21
C GLU A 471 19.24 -3.28 1.47
N THR A 472 19.33 -4.50 1.97
CA THR A 472 20.20 -4.83 3.11
C THR A 472 21.68 -4.55 2.80
N GLU A 473 22.14 -4.95 1.61
CA GLU A 473 23.51 -4.70 1.17
C GLU A 473 23.76 -3.22 0.88
N ALA A 474 22.80 -2.52 0.26
CA ALA A 474 22.88 -1.10 -0.02
C ALA A 474 22.95 -0.25 1.27
N HIS A 475 22.11 -0.59 2.28
CA HIS A 475 22.18 0.06 3.60
C HIS A 475 23.57 -0.11 4.22
N ALA A 476 24.11 -1.33 4.23
CA ALA A 476 25.45 -1.59 4.78
C ALA A 476 26.53 -0.82 4.02
N ALA A 477 26.46 -0.76 2.70
CA ALA A 477 27.43 -0.04 1.87
C ALA A 477 27.40 1.48 2.09
N ILE A 478 26.20 2.08 2.15
CA ILE A 478 26.01 3.52 2.41
C ILE A 478 26.53 3.88 3.80
N LEU A 479 26.26 3.06 4.80
CA LEU A 479 26.74 3.28 6.16
C LEU A 479 28.27 3.12 6.26
N ALA A 480 28.87 2.27 5.41
CA ALA A 480 30.31 2.15 5.28
C ALA A 480 30.96 3.30 4.48
N GLY A 481 30.17 4.28 4.03
CA GLY A 481 30.65 5.45 3.30
C GLY A 481 30.93 5.23 1.83
N LYS A 482 30.41 4.14 1.22
CA LYS A 482 30.50 3.93 -0.22
C LYS A 482 29.70 4.97 -1.01
N SER A 483 30.19 5.31 -2.19
CA SER A 483 29.54 6.22 -3.12
C SER A 483 28.34 5.55 -3.82
N MET A 484 27.50 6.35 -4.49
CA MET A 484 26.44 5.82 -5.35
C MET A 484 27.01 5.06 -6.55
N GLU A 485 28.21 5.43 -7.04
CA GLU A 485 28.90 4.72 -8.11
C GLU A 485 29.33 3.31 -7.68
N ASP A 486 29.65 3.11 -6.39
CA ASP A 486 29.98 1.80 -5.82
C ASP A 486 28.74 0.89 -5.65
N LEU A 487 27.52 1.45 -5.73
CA LEU A 487 26.28 0.71 -5.59
C LEU A 487 25.66 0.30 -6.93
N ASN A 488 26.11 0.90 -8.03
CA ASN A 488 25.71 0.58 -9.39
C ASN A 488 26.61 -0.53 -9.98
#